data_bd7628e03f987242f497341a79c3c6ff
#
_entry.id   bd7628e03f987242f497341a79c3c6ff
#
_cell.length_a   1.000
_cell.length_b   1.000
_cell.length_c   1.000
_cell.angle_alpha   90.00
_cell.angle_beta   90.00
_cell.angle_gamma   90.00
#
_symmetry.space_group_name_H-M   'P 1'
#
loop_
_entity.id
_entity.type
_entity.pdbx_description
1 polymer ?
#
loop_
_entity_poly.entity_id
_entity_poly.type
_entity_poly.pdbx_seq_one_letter_code
_entity_poly.pdbx_strand_id
1 'polypeptide(L)'
;VPSPLMTRIVNEAVDAQELNARITEIVAEGTPLIEQAYYDDGTANENERIVTFLYQHATAEQVLIFVNRLTDEKNLPLSLMERIPGTDWWELSFQMRTDWRASYNFIPTLPGERPIWLGEDDQVTLRTALDSGEGDPLNPKTVCNRIGRCMGVVELADAPVHEFLLTQQELDSLPEPRWMTTADGHQYLLG
;
A
#
# COMPACT_ATOMS: atom_id res chain seq x y z
N VAL A 1 14.50 -6.39 -0.24
CA VAL A 1 14.84 -7.36 0.83
C VAL A 1 13.73 -8.41 0.83
N PRO A 2 14.05 -9.71 0.70
CA PRO A 2 13.02 -10.75 0.72
C PRO A 2 12.41 -10.90 2.13
N SER A 3 11.10 -11.22 2.19
CA SER A 3 10.41 -11.60 3.42
C SER A 3 10.91 -12.96 3.93
N PRO A 4 11.34 -13.08 5.18
CA PRO A 4 11.68 -14.36 5.78
C PRO A 4 10.49 -15.32 5.82
N LEU A 5 9.29 -14.81 6.15
CA LEU A 5 8.05 -15.59 6.18
C LEU A 5 7.70 -16.13 4.80
N MET A 6 7.65 -15.24 3.78
CA MET A 6 7.32 -15.66 2.41
C MET A 6 8.36 -16.63 1.85
N THR A 7 9.65 -16.36 2.08
CA THR A 7 10.73 -17.27 1.69
C THR A 7 10.52 -18.66 2.29
N ARG A 8 10.16 -18.74 3.58
CA ARG A 8 9.91 -20.01 4.25
C ARG A 8 8.72 -20.75 3.66
N ILE A 9 7.55 -20.10 3.52
CA ILE A 9 6.35 -20.79 3.01
C ILE A 9 6.49 -21.24 1.56
N VAL A 10 7.18 -20.44 0.71
CA VAL A 10 7.47 -20.82 -0.68
C VAL A 10 8.36 -22.07 -0.72
N ASN A 11 9.38 -22.16 0.16
CA ASN A 11 10.31 -23.28 0.21
C ASN A 11 9.69 -24.55 0.83
N GLU A 12 8.76 -24.42 1.76
CA GLU A 12 8.15 -25.53 2.48
C GLU A 12 6.90 -26.10 1.80
N ALA A 13 6.23 -25.34 0.92
CA ALA A 13 5.03 -25.79 0.24
C ALA A 13 5.35 -26.93 -0.72
N VAL A 14 4.54 -28.00 -0.66
CA VAL A 14 4.70 -29.19 -1.50
C VAL A 14 4.26 -28.94 -2.93
N ASP A 15 3.25 -28.11 -3.10
CA ASP A 15 2.70 -27.73 -4.41
C ASP A 15 2.07 -26.33 -4.38
N ALA A 16 1.63 -25.87 -5.55
CA ALA A 16 1.02 -24.55 -5.72
C ALA A 16 -0.31 -24.39 -4.98
N GLN A 17 -1.06 -25.49 -4.79
CA GLN A 17 -2.34 -25.45 -4.08
C GLN A 17 -2.11 -25.21 -2.59
N GLU A 18 -1.18 -25.93 -1.99
CA GLU A 18 -0.79 -25.71 -0.59
C GLU A 18 -0.22 -24.31 -0.39
N LEU A 19 0.66 -23.86 -1.30
CA LEU A 19 1.23 -22.53 -1.25
C LEU A 19 0.15 -21.43 -1.26
N ASN A 20 -0.81 -21.54 -2.19
CA ASN A 20 -1.92 -20.60 -2.28
C ASN A 20 -2.78 -20.60 -1.00
N ALA A 21 -3.04 -21.78 -0.42
CA ALA A 21 -3.79 -21.89 0.83
C ALA A 21 -3.07 -21.20 2.00
N ARG A 22 -1.76 -21.43 2.14
CA ARG A 22 -0.94 -20.81 3.18
C ARG A 22 -0.89 -19.27 3.04
N ILE A 23 -0.73 -18.76 1.81
CA ILE A 23 -0.76 -17.32 1.59
C ILE A 23 -2.13 -16.76 1.97
N THR A 24 -3.22 -17.41 1.56
CA THR A 24 -4.59 -17.00 1.86
C THR A 24 -4.84 -16.95 3.38
N GLU A 25 -4.31 -17.91 4.12
CA GLU A 25 -4.41 -17.95 5.59
C GLU A 25 -3.67 -16.76 6.23
N ILE A 26 -2.46 -16.46 5.78
CA ILE A 26 -1.65 -15.36 6.31
C ILE A 26 -2.30 -14.00 6.03
N VAL A 27 -2.77 -13.76 4.81
CA VAL A 27 -3.39 -12.47 4.46
C VAL A 27 -4.78 -12.28 5.08
N ALA A 28 -5.41 -13.35 5.60
CA ALA A 28 -6.66 -13.25 6.33
C ALA A 28 -6.49 -12.46 7.66
N GLU A 29 -5.28 -12.39 8.20
CA GLU A 29 -4.94 -11.55 9.36
C GLU A 29 -4.74 -10.07 9.00
N GLY A 30 -4.67 -9.75 7.70
CA GLY A 30 -4.49 -8.40 7.14
C GLY A 30 -3.18 -8.22 6.39
N THR A 31 -3.15 -7.17 5.58
CA THR A 31 -1.99 -6.74 4.79
C THR A 31 -1.66 -5.27 5.09
N PRO A 32 -0.40 -4.81 4.82
CA PRO A 32 0.79 -5.58 4.48
C PRO A 32 1.30 -6.42 5.67
N LEU A 33 2.10 -7.46 5.38
CA LEU A 33 2.76 -8.23 6.43
C LEU A 33 3.91 -7.41 7.00
N ILE A 34 4.05 -7.43 8.33
CA ILE A 34 5.10 -6.68 9.03
C ILE A 34 5.92 -7.67 9.86
N GLU A 35 7.20 -7.80 9.52
CA GLU A 35 8.14 -8.73 10.15
C GLU A 35 9.29 -7.99 10.82
N GLN A 36 9.92 -8.63 11.80
CA GLN A 36 11.13 -8.12 12.44
C GLN A 36 12.29 -8.09 11.44
N ALA A 37 12.97 -6.96 11.32
CA ALA A 37 14.23 -6.88 10.61
C ALA A 37 15.40 -7.29 11.52
N TYR A 38 16.46 -7.83 10.91
CA TYR A 38 17.67 -8.25 11.62
C TYR A 38 18.90 -7.68 10.95
N TYR A 39 19.94 -7.42 11.74
CA TYR A 39 21.27 -7.11 11.24
C TYR A 39 21.97 -8.38 10.73
N ASP A 40 23.06 -8.22 10.00
CA ASP A 40 23.84 -9.35 9.45
C ASP A 40 24.39 -10.29 10.52
N ASP A 41 24.57 -9.80 11.74
CA ASP A 41 25.01 -10.61 12.90
C ASP A 41 23.85 -11.38 13.58
N GLY A 42 22.64 -11.26 13.06
CA GLY A 42 21.44 -11.92 13.57
C GLY A 42 20.77 -11.22 14.75
N THR A 43 21.27 -10.05 15.17
CA THR A 43 20.58 -9.24 16.20
C THR A 43 19.37 -8.52 15.64
N ALA A 44 18.32 -8.36 16.43
CA ALA A 44 17.11 -7.66 16.02
C ALA A 44 17.40 -6.18 15.76
N ASN A 45 16.94 -5.67 14.61
CA ASN A 45 16.97 -4.25 14.31
C ASN A 45 15.64 -3.63 14.77
N GLU A 46 15.66 -3.02 15.94
CA GLU A 46 14.44 -2.44 16.54
C GLU A 46 13.91 -1.22 15.79
N ASN A 47 14.75 -0.57 14.97
CA ASN A 47 14.40 0.65 14.24
C ASN A 47 13.78 0.39 12.87
N GLU A 48 13.76 -0.86 12.42
CA GLU A 48 13.27 -1.21 11.08
C GLU A 48 12.41 -2.47 11.11
N ARG A 49 11.56 -2.60 10.09
CA ARG A 49 10.73 -3.77 9.83
C ARG A 49 10.83 -4.15 8.36
N ILE A 50 10.65 -5.43 8.07
CA ILE A 50 10.42 -5.90 6.71
C ILE A 50 8.91 -5.82 6.49
N VAL A 51 8.50 -5.04 5.51
CA VAL A 51 7.11 -4.84 5.13
C VAL A 51 6.88 -5.47 3.78
N THR A 52 6.03 -6.50 3.74
CA THR A 52 5.72 -7.25 2.53
C THR A 52 4.31 -6.91 2.07
N PHE A 53 4.23 -6.36 0.88
CA PHE A 53 2.98 -6.11 0.20
C PHE A 53 2.62 -7.32 -0.64
N LEU A 54 1.39 -7.76 -0.51
CA LEU A 54 0.83 -8.89 -1.25
C LEU A 54 -0.40 -8.42 -2.03
N TYR A 55 -0.49 -8.85 -3.28
CA TYR A 55 -1.61 -8.51 -4.16
C TYR A 55 -2.01 -9.72 -4.99
N GLN A 56 -3.30 -10.02 -5.06
CA GLN A 56 -3.82 -11.14 -5.83
C GLN A 56 -4.37 -10.67 -7.16
N HIS A 57 -3.79 -11.15 -8.26
CA HIS A 57 -4.27 -10.85 -9.60
C HIS A 57 -3.91 -11.97 -10.59
N ALA A 58 -4.93 -12.69 -11.06
CA ALA A 58 -4.73 -13.91 -11.86
C ALA A 58 -4.15 -13.63 -13.25
N THR A 59 -4.53 -12.54 -13.88
CA THR A 59 -4.27 -12.27 -15.30
C THR A 59 -3.28 -11.14 -15.56
N ALA A 60 -2.81 -10.42 -14.53
CA ALA A 60 -1.80 -9.38 -14.72
C ALA A 60 -0.51 -9.97 -15.30
N GLU A 61 0.10 -9.27 -16.23
CA GLU A 61 1.42 -9.57 -16.77
C GLU A 61 2.52 -8.92 -15.94
N GLN A 62 2.21 -7.76 -15.36
CA GLN A 62 3.06 -6.98 -14.48
C GLN A 62 2.22 -6.31 -13.40
N VAL A 63 2.77 -6.14 -12.20
CA VAL A 63 2.17 -5.32 -11.14
C VAL A 63 3.24 -4.38 -10.59
N LEU A 64 2.95 -3.09 -10.59
CA LEU A 64 3.76 -2.10 -9.89
C LEU A 64 3.06 -1.71 -8.60
N ILE A 65 3.80 -1.69 -7.49
CA ILE A 65 3.31 -1.08 -6.26
C ILE A 65 3.81 0.37 -6.18
N PHE A 66 2.89 1.28 -5.94
CA PHE A 66 3.22 2.67 -5.65
C PHE A 66 3.03 2.94 -4.17
N VAL A 67 4.13 3.12 -3.45
CA VAL A 67 4.15 3.51 -2.03
C VAL A 67 4.59 4.95 -1.93
N ASN A 68 3.72 5.82 -1.43
CA ASN A 68 3.99 7.26 -1.36
C ASN A 68 5.27 7.55 -0.57
N ARG A 69 6.17 8.35 -1.15
CA ARG A 69 7.50 8.71 -0.64
C ARG A 69 8.53 7.58 -0.56
N LEU A 70 8.18 6.34 -0.88
CA LEU A 70 9.11 5.21 -0.91
C LEU A 70 9.45 4.81 -2.35
N THR A 71 8.44 4.79 -3.24
CA THR A 71 8.67 4.50 -4.65
C THR A 71 9.52 5.59 -5.29
N ASP A 72 10.64 5.19 -5.88
CA ASP A 72 11.48 6.09 -6.67
C ASP A 72 10.88 6.25 -8.07
N GLU A 73 10.22 7.37 -8.30
CA GLU A 73 9.58 7.70 -9.59
C GLU A 73 10.58 7.77 -10.76
N LYS A 74 11.88 7.89 -10.47
CA LYS A 74 12.95 7.85 -11.48
C LYS A 74 13.45 6.44 -11.76
N ASN A 75 13.09 5.48 -10.90
CA ASN A 75 13.51 4.09 -11.00
C ASN A 75 12.37 3.12 -10.64
N LEU A 76 11.25 3.28 -11.33
CA LEU A 76 10.03 2.47 -11.12
C LEU A 76 10.25 0.95 -11.18
N PRO A 77 11.22 0.39 -11.97
CA PRO A 77 11.49 -1.04 -11.93
C PRO A 77 11.79 -1.61 -10.54
N LEU A 78 12.29 -0.80 -9.59
CA LEU A 78 12.49 -1.22 -8.19
C LEU A 78 11.19 -1.44 -7.41
N SER A 79 10.06 -0.98 -7.95
CA SER A 79 8.72 -1.13 -7.38
C SER A 79 7.85 -2.13 -8.16
N LEU A 80 8.43 -2.89 -9.09
CA LEU A 80 7.74 -4.00 -9.72
C LEU A 80 7.67 -5.17 -8.76
N MET A 81 6.46 -5.70 -8.59
CA MET A 81 6.22 -6.88 -7.76
C MET A 81 6.62 -8.15 -8.50
N GLU A 82 7.04 -9.15 -7.77
CA GLU A 82 7.35 -10.48 -8.30
C GLU A 82 6.14 -11.40 -8.15
N ARG A 83 5.83 -12.15 -9.20
CA ARG A 83 4.77 -13.15 -9.12
C ARG A 83 5.27 -14.38 -8.37
N ILE A 84 4.54 -14.82 -7.36
CA ILE A 84 4.85 -16.05 -6.64
C ILE A 84 4.55 -17.24 -7.55
N PRO A 85 5.54 -18.08 -7.88
CA PRO A 85 5.39 -19.13 -8.88
C PRO A 85 4.24 -20.09 -8.59
N GLY A 86 3.41 -20.36 -9.62
CA GLY A 86 2.29 -21.28 -9.50
C GLY A 86 1.06 -20.72 -8.80
N THR A 87 1.06 -19.44 -8.44
CA THR A 87 -0.08 -18.77 -7.79
C THR A 87 -0.53 -17.53 -8.56
N ASP A 88 -1.61 -16.91 -8.08
CA ASP A 88 -2.09 -15.61 -8.55
C ASP A 88 -1.63 -14.45 -7.66
N TRP A 89 -0.71 -14.72 -6.75
CA TRP A 89 -0.17 -13.73 -5.83
C TRP A 89 1.09 -13.07 -6.36
N TRP A 90 1.20 -11.79 -6.05
CA TRP A 90 2.34 -10.93 -6.31
C TRP A 90 2.86 -10.39 -4.99
N GLU A 91 4.18 -10.29 -4.87
CA GLU A 91 4.83 -9.80 -3.66
C GLU A 91 5.94 -8.79 -3.95
N LEU A 92 6.12 -7.85 -3.03
CA LEU A 92 7.32 -7.03 -2.94
C LEU A 92 7.54 -6.61 -1.49
N SER A 93 8.77 -6.75 -1.00
CA SER A 93 9.12 -6.41 0.37
C SER A 93 10.09 -5.24 0.41
N PHE A 94 9.87 -4.34 1.36
CA PHE A 94 10.75 -3.23 1.67
C PHE A 94 11.22 -3.30 3.11
N GLN A 95 12.44 -2.87 3.37
CA GLN A 95 12.90 -2.58 4.71
C GLN A 95 12.54 -1.13 5.03
N MET A 96 11.73 -0.92 6.06
CA MET A 96 11.13 0.36 6.41
C MET A 96 11.41 0.70 7.87
N ARG A 97 11.66 1.97 8.14
CA ARG A 97 11.84 2.45 9.52
C ARG A 97 10.53 2.32 10.30
N THR A 98 10.62 2.05 11.60
CA THR A 98 9.45 1.89 12.48
C THR A 98 8.60 3.16 12.64
N ASP A 99 9.14 4.34 12.32
CA ASP A 99 8.43 5.62 12.33
C ASP A 99 7.73 5.95 11.00
N TRP A 100 7.60 4.97 10.09
CA TRP A 100 7.04 5.21 8.76
C TRP A 100 5.53 5.03 8.72
N ARG A 101 4.88 5.96 8.01
CA ARG A 101 3.49 5.84 7.55
C ARG A 101 3.42 6.27 6.10
N ALA A 102 2.76 5.48 5.26
CA ALA A 102 2.53 5.82 3.86
C ALA A 102 1.23 5.23 3.33
N SER A 103 0.64 5.89 2.36
CA SER A 103 -0.40 5.30 1.51
C SER A 103 0.23 4.56 0.35
N TYR A 104 -0.46 3.52 -0.13
CA TYR A 104 -0.01 2.73 -1.29
C TYR A 104 -1.19 2.22 -2.11
N ASN A 105 -0.90 1.90 -3.37
CA ASN A 105 -1.82 1.25 -4.30
C ASN A 105 -1.07 0.29 -5.21
N PHE A 106 -1.83 -0.55 -5.91
CA PHE A 106 -1.32 -1.50 -6.90
C PHE A 106 -1.73 -1.07 -8.29
N ILE A 107 -0.84 -1.24 -9.26
CA ILE A 107 -1.06 -0.86 -10.64
C ILE A 107 -0.78 -2.08 -11.51
N PRO A 108 -1.81 -2.95 -11.73
CA PRO A 108 -1.67 -4.08 -12.62
C PRO A 108 -1.63 -3.61 -14.08
N THR A 109 -0.86 -4.33 -14.89
CA THR A 109 -0.85 -4.21 -16.35
C THR A 109 -1.32 -5.53 -16.93
N LEU A 110 -2.34 -5.51 -17.78
CA LEU A 110 -2.87 -6.72 -18.41
C LEU A 110 -2.05 -7.10 -19.65
N PRO A 111 -2.13 -8.37 -20.07
CA PRO A 111 -1.44 -8.83 -21.29
C PRO A 111 -1.79 -7.99 -22.51
N GLY A 112 -0.75 -7.51 -23.19
CA GLY A 112 -0.89 -6.66 -24.37
C GLY A 112 -1.17 -5.19 -24.10
N GLU A 113 -1.30 -4.79 -22.84
CA GLU A 113 -1.38 -3.39 -22.45
C GLU A 113 0.04 -2.80 -22.27
N ARG A 114 0.14 -1.50 -22.54
CA ARG A 114 1.34 -0.75 -22.19
C ARG A 114 1.22 -0.25 -20.76
N PRO A 115 2.23 -0.49 -19.89
CA PRO A 115 2.23 0.06 -18.54
C PRO A 115 1.97 1.57 -18.54
N ILE A 116 1.02 2.03 -17.74
CA ILE A 116 0.59 3.43 -17.72
C ILE A 116 1.67 4.42 -17.27
N TRP A 117 2.71 3.92 -16.61
CA TRP A 117 3.87 4.72 -16.16
C TRP A 117 5.03 4.73 -17.16
N LEU A 118 4.97 3.93 -18.23
CA LEU A 118 6.08 3.75 -19.16
C LEU A 118 6.11 4.86 -20.20
N GLY A 119 7.22 5.60 -20.23
CA GLY A 119 7.47 6.64 -21.24
C GLY A 119 6.74 7.95 -20.96
N GLU A 120 6.31 8.17 -19.72
CA GLU A 120 5.81 9.46 -19.26
C GLU A 120 6.98 10.31 -18.78
N ASP A 121 7.33 11.33 -19.55
CA ASP A 121 8.38 12.30 -19.22
C ASP A 121 7.83 13.46 -18.37
N ASP A 122 6.51 13.71 -18.43
CA ASP A 122 5.84 14.70 -17.62
C ASP A 122 5.52 14.17 -16.22
N GLN A 123 6.10 14.78 -15.20
CA GLN A 123 5.97 14.34 -13.81
C GLN A 123 4.52 14.40 -13.29
N VAL A 124 3.72 15.34 -13.76
CA VAL A 124 2.31 15.46 -13.35
C VAL A 124 1.48 14.32 -13.93
N THR A 125 1.70 13.98 -15.18
CA THR A 125 1.04 12.86 -15.87
C THR A 125 1.45 11.54 -15.25
N LEU A 126 2.76 11.33 -15.00
CA LEU A 126 3.27 10.15 -14.31
C LEU A 126 2.63 10.01 -12.92
N ARG A 127 2.63 11.07 -12.13
CA ARG A 127 2.02 11.05 -10.79
C ARG A 127 0.54 10.70 -10.83
N THR A 128 -0.20 11.28 -11.78
CA THR A 128 -1.62 10.98 -11.97
C THR A 128 -1.84 9.51 -12.32
N ALA A 129 -0.97 8.93 -13.17
CA ALA A 129 -1.00 7.52 -13.50
C ALA A 129 -0.73 6.64 -12.26
N LEU A 130 0.29 6.96 -11.47
CA LEU A 130 0.63 6.24 -10.25
C LEU A 130 -0.50 6.32 -9.21
N ASP A 131 -1.14 7.48 -9.06
CA ASP A 131 -2.28 7.68 -8.15
C ASP A 131 -3.58 7.01 -8.65
N SER A 132 -3.60 6.49 -9.90
CA SER A 132 -4.78 5.82 -10.47
C SER A 132 -4.92 4.34 -10.10
N GLY A 133 -3.95 3.77 -9.39
CA GLY A 133 -3.92 2.37 -9.03
C GLY A 133 -5.08 1.92 -8.14
N GLU A 134 -5.15 0.61 -7.94
CA GLU A 134 -6.15 -0.06 -7.11
C GLU A 134 -5.71 -0.08 -5.64
N GLY A 135 -6.65 0.14 -4.73
CA GLY A 135 -6.40 -0.02 -3.30
C GLY A 135 -6.20 -1.48 -2.91
N ASP A 136 -5.72 -1.70 -1.70
CA ASP A 136 -5.57 -3.03 -1.15
C ASP A 136 -6.89 -3.51 -0.53
N PRO A 137 -7.57 -4.51 -1.13
CA PRO A 137 -8.85 -5.01 -0.61
C PRO A 137 -8.70 -5.78 0.71
N LEU A 138 -7.48 -6.18 1.06
CA LEU A 138 -7.18 -6.95 2.27
C LEU A 138 -6.71 -6.08 3.44
N ASN A 139 -6.44 -4.80 3.18
CA ASN A 139 -6.04 -3.87 4.23
C ASN A 139 -7.24 -3.05 4.74
N PRO A 140 -7.65 -3.21 6.01
CA PRO A 140 -8.74 -2.42 6.58
C PRO A 140 -8.37 -0.94 6.79
N LYS A 141 -7.06 -0.61 6.83
CA LYS A 141 -6.59 0.78 6.96
C LYS A 141 -6.52 1.41 5.58
N THR A 142 -7.41 2.35 5.30
CA THR A 142 -7.46 3.06 4.03
C THR A 142 -7.52 4.57 4.20
N VAL A 143 -7.07 5.30 3.19
CA VAL A 143 -7.27 6.74 3.03
C VAL A 143 -7.85 7.02 1.66
N CYS A 144 -8.92 7.79 1.61
CA CYS A 144 -9.57 8.12 0.35
C CYS A 144 -9.34 9.58 -0.02
N ASN A 145 -9.13 9.84 -1.30
CA ASN A 145 -9.05 11.19 -1.82
C ASN A 145 -10.45 11.80 -2.05
N ARG A 146 -10.50 13.08 -2.44
CA ARG A 146 -11.75 13.82 -2.67
C ARG A 146 -12.64 13.23 -3.76
N ILE A 147 -12.09 12.41 -4.66
CA ILE A 147 -12.86 11.77 -5.75
C ILE A 147 -13.24 10.33 -5.42
N GLY A 148 -13.09 9.92 -4.14
CA GLY A 148 -13.51 8.61 -3.67
C GLY A 148 -12.55 7.46 -3.99
N ARG A 149 -11.33 7.73 -4.47
CA ARG A 149 -10.30 6.68 -4.61
C ARG A 149 -9.64 6.43 -3.28
N CYS A 150 -9.65 5.18 -2.86
CA CYS A 150 -9.08 4.74 -1.59
C CYS A 150 -7.77 3.96 -1.84
N MET A 151 -6.76 4.28 -1.06
CA MET A 151 -5.45 3.61 -1.04
C MET A 151 -5.28 2.88 0.28
N GLY A 152 -4.54 1.77 0.30
CA GLY A 152 -4.13 1.15 1.54
C GLY A 152 -3.18 2.05 2.34
N VAL A 153 -3.14 1.89 3.64
CA VAL A 153 -2.19 2.60 4.52
C VAL A 153 -1.34 1.59 5.25
N VAL A 154 -0.02 1.69 5.09
CA VAL A 154 0.94 1.06 5.98
C VAL A 154 1.30 2.04 7.09
N GLU A 155 1.22 1.57 8.33
CA GLU A 155 1.55 2.36 9.51
C GLU A 155 2.32 1.48 10.49
N LEU A 156 3.56 1.85 10.73
CA LEU A 156 4.45 1.13 11.64
C LEU A 156 4.35 1.68 13.06
N ALA A 157 4.88 0.93 14.03
CA ALA A 157 4.59 1.11 15.45
C ALA A 157 4.95 2.49 16.01
N ASP A 158 6.03 3.10 15.49
CA ASP A 158 6.52 4.40 15.96
C ASP A 158 6.13 5.55 15.03
N ALA A 159 5.19 5.30 14.08
CA ALA A 159 4.70 6.34 13.19
C ALA A 159 4.09 7.49 14.01
N PRO A 160 4.41 8.75 13.69
CA PRO A 160 3.91 9.89 14.42
C PRO A 160 2.38 9.87 14.49
N VAL A 161 1.84 10.04 15.68
CA VAL A 161 0.40 10.23 15.87
C VAL A 161 0.00 11.56 15.25
N HIS A 162 -1.03 11.58 14.42
CA HIS A 162 -1.61 12.82 13.95
C HIS A 162 -2.40 13.47 15.08
N GLU A 163 -1.80 14.45 15.74
CA GLU A 163 -2.45 15.24 16.81
C GLU A 163 -3.74 15.95 16.34
N PHE A 164 -3.94 16.05 15.03
CA PHE A 164 -5.09 16.72 14.41
C PHE A 164 -6.17 15.75 13.89
N LEU A 165 -6.00 14.44 14.04
CA LEU A 165 -7.09 13.51 13.78
C LEU A 165 -8.02 13.50 14.96
N LEU A 166 -9.23 14.02 14.75
CA LEU A 166 -10.30 13.93 15.72
C LEU A 166 -10.66 12.45 15.95
N THR A 167 -10.81 12.08 17.18
CA THR A 167 -11.39 10.79 17.56
C THR A 167 -12.84 10.73 17.09
N GLN A 168 -13.44 9.54 16.97
CA GLN A 168 -14.85 9.43 16.61
C GLN A 168 -15.75 10.22 17.59
N GLN A 169 -15.41 10.21 18.87
CA GLN A 169 -16.14 10.97 19.89
C GLN A 169 -16.03 12.49 19.68
N GLU A 170 -14.88 12.98 19.26
CA GLU A 170 -14.70 14.40 18.93
C GLU A 170 -15.42 14.75 17.64
N LEU A 171 -15.38 13.86 16.60
CA LEU A 171 -16.15 14.03 15.37
C LEU A 171 -17.66 14.10 15.63
N ASP A 172 -18.18 13.22 16.49
CA ASP A 172 -19.59 13.18 16.87
C ASP A 172 -20.02 14.42 17.68
N SER A 173 -19.05 15.11 18.30
CA SER A 173 -19.27 16.34 19.07
C SER A 173 -19.19 17.61 18.22
N LEU A 174 -18.74 17.52 16.97
CA LEU A 174 -18.67 18.68 16.09
C LEU A 174 -20.09 19.20 15.77
N PRO A 175 -20.27 20.52 15.74
CA PRO A 175 -21.54 21.09 15.28
C PRO A 175 -21.80 20.69 13.84
N GLU A 176 -23.07 20.45 13.50
CA GLU A 176 -23.42 20.19 12.11
C GLU A 176 -22.97 21.34 11.20
N PRO A 177 -22.39 21.03 10.04
CA PRO A 177 -21.96 22.06 9.09
C PRO A 177 -23.11 22.96 8.70
N ARG A 178 -22.89 24.28 8.72
CA ARG A 178 -23.92 25.27 8.31
C ARG A 178 -23.52 25.97 7.05
N TRP A 179 -24.45 26.04 6.12
CA TRP A 179 -24.30 26.89 4.97
C TRP A 179 -24.44 28.36 5.36
N MET A 180 -23.45 29.15 5.00
CA MET A 180 -23.44 30.59 5.13
C MET A 180 -23.44 31.23 3.74
N THR A 181 -24.19 32.30 3.58
CA THR A 181 -24.22 33.08 2.34
C THR A 181 -23.60 34.44 2.64
N THR A 182 -22.59 34.83 1.87
CA THR A 182 -21.97 36.16 1.95
C THR A 182 -22.91 37.22 1.35
N ALA A 183 -22.65 38.48 1.64
CA ALA A 183 -23.46 39.58 1.15
C ALA A 183 -23.47 39.70 -0.39
N ASP A 184 -22.48 39.13 -1.06
CA ASP A 184 -22.34 39.04 -2.52
C ASP A 184 -22.94 37.73 -3.11
N GLY A 185 -23.60 36.90 -2.26
CA GLY A 185 -24.34 35.72 -2.69
C GLY A 185 -23.55 34.44 -2.79
N HIS A 186 -22.24 34.42 -2.42
CA HIS A 186 -21.46 33.19 -2.37
C HIS A 186 -21.86 32.35 -1.16
N GLN A 187 -21.96 31.04 -1.39
CA GLN A 187 -22.25 30.06 -0.34
C GLN A 187 -20.97 29.32 0.05
N TYR A 188 -20.75 29.16 1.36
CA TYR A 188 -19.68 28.35 1.92
C TYR A 188 -20.17 27.56 3.12
N LEU A 189 -19.54 26.42 3.36
CA LEU A 189 -19.86 25.54 4.47
C LEU A 189 -18.92 25.87 5.62
N LEU A 190 -19.48 26.20 6.79
CA LEU A 190 -18.77 26.27 8.06
C LEU A 190 -18.98 24.96 8.80
N GLY A 191 -17.92 24.25 9.12
CA GLY A 191 -17.91 23.04 9.94
C GLY A 191 -16.71 23.01 10.88
#